data_a63326a1a98c9e35799e1cfb9677a5fa
#
_entry.id   a63326a1a98c9e35799e1cfb9677a5fa
#
_cell.length_a   1.000
_cell.length_b   1.000
_cell.length_c   1.000
_cell.angle_alpha   90.00
_cell.angle_beta   90.00
_cell.angle_gamma   90.00
#
_symmetry.space_group_name_H-M   'P 1'
#
loop_
_entity.id
_entity.type
_entity.pdbx_description
1 polymer ?
#
loop_
_entity_poly.entity_id
_entity_poly.type
_entity_poly.pdbx_seq_one_letter_code
_entity_poly.pdbx_strand_id
1 'polypeptide(L)'
;KQSRKMSDQKNNSLIAKGLHKKYGSRMVVNNVDISVNRNEVVGLLGPNGAGKTTTFYMITGMIKPTKGDIFLDDKKITLDPMYKRARKGVGYLAQEPSIFSKLTVENNLKLVLEMRKDLSIQEQEEKLDGLLDDFSVSSLRGSKGGNLSGGERRRVEIARSLCMDP
;
A
#
# COMPACT_ATOMS: atom_id res chain seq x y z
N LYS A 1 -20.50 38.30 16.59
CA LYS A 1 -19.28 37.49 16.68
C LYS A 1 -19.67 36.01 16.52
N GLN A 2 -19.73 35.50 15.29
CA GLN A 2 -19.93 34.07 15.03
C GLN A 2 -18.53 33.47 14.87
N SER A 3 -18.10 32.69 15.87
CA SER A 3 -16.94 31.83 15.76
C SER A 3 -17.30 30.64 14.85
N ARG A 4 -16.79 30.64 13.61
CA ARG A 4 -16.79 29.47 12.76
C ARG A 4 -15.96 28.39 13.47
N LYS A 5 -16.60 27.31 13.90
CA LYS A 5 -15.94 26.06 14.23
C LYS A 5 -15.24 25.58 12.96
N MET A 6 -13.91 25.62 12.94
CA MET A 6 -13.13 24.89 11.96
C MET A 6 -13.44 23.41 12.18
N SER A 7 -14.11 22.80 11.21
CA SER A 7 -14.33 21.37 11.14
C SER A 7 -12.96 20.68 11.09
N ASP A 8 -12.75 19.70 11.96
CA ASP A 8 -11.63 18.77 11.96
C ASP A 8 -11.55 18.06 10.60
N GLN A 9 -10.87 18.65 9.64
CA GLN A 9 -10.37 17.92 8.49
C GLN A 9 -9.24 17.03 9.03
N LYS A 10 -9.52 15.76 9.24
CA LYS A 10 -8.49 14.75 9.42
C LYS A 10 -7.51 14.90 8.25
N ASN A 11 -6.33 15.41 8.52
CA ASN A 11 -5.23 15.45 7.55
C ASN A 11 -4.77 14.00 7.31
N ASN A 12 -5.46 13.30 6.39
CA ASN A 12 -5.02 11.98 5.96
C ASN A 12 -3.74 12.17 5.13
N SER A 13 -2.61 12.07 5.77
CA SER A 13 -1.30 12.24 5.15
C SER A 13 -0.32 11.17 5.62
N LEU A 14 0.55 10.76 4.71
CA LEU A 14 1.70 9.92 5.02
C LEU A 14 2.95 10.81 5.00
N ILE A 15 3.61 10.93 6.13
CA ILE A 15 4.77 11.81 6.28
C ILE A 15 5.97 11.00 6.79
N ALA A 16 7.08 11.10 6.09
CA ALA A 16 8.38 10.61 6.50
C ALA A 16 9.30 11.82 6.73
N LYS A 17 9.93 11.91 7.91
CA LYS A 17 10.80 13.03 8.29
C LYS A 17 12.18 12.54 8.68
N GLY A 18 13.20 13.12 8.07
CA GLY A 18 14.61 12.89 8.41
C GLY A 18 15.02 11.42 8.29
N LEU A 19 14.53 10.71 7.27
CA LEU A 19 14.84 9.29 7.13
C LEU A 19 16.30 9.06 6.81
N HIS A 20 16.94 8.20 7.61
CA HIS A 20 18.28 7.69 7.36
C HIS A 20 18.27 6.16 7.36
N LYS A 21 19.05 5.57 6.49
CA LYS A 21 19.34 4.13 6.51
C LYS A 21 20.80 3.86 6.26
N LYS A 22 21.41 3.15 7.21
CA LYS A 22 22.80 2.73 7.16
C LYS A 22 22.87 1.20 7.22
N TYR A 23 23.72 0.62 6.37
CA TYR A 23 24.07 -0.79 6.41
C TYR A 23 25.57 -0.91 6.64
N GLY A 24 25.97 -1.42 7.81
CA GLY A 24 27.38 -1.37 8.25
C GLY A 24 27.90 0.07 8.25
N SER A 25 28.96 0.34 7.48
CA SER A 25 29.51 1.70 7.29
C SER A 25 28.82 2.51 6.19
N ARG A 26 28.06 1.86 5.28
CA ARG A 26 27.48 2.51 4.09
C ARG A 26 26.16 3.20 4.42
N MET A 27 26.09 4.52 4.21
CA MET A 27 24.85 5.30 4.21
C MET A 27 24.14 5.11 2.87
N VAL A 28 22.91 4.59 2.88
CA VAL A 28 22.10 4.33 1.68
C VAL A 28 20.98 5.36 1.52
N VAL A 29 20.41 5.81 2.63
CA VAL A 29 19.44 6.92 2.65
C VAL A 29 19.94 7.93 3.67
N ASN A 30 20.02 9.20 3.29
CA ASN A 30 20.56 10.27 4.10
C ASN A 30 19.61 11.46 4.13
N ASN A 31 18.95 11.67 5.25
CA ASN A 31 18.07 12.81 5.53
C ASN A 31 16.98 13.03 4.48
N VAL A 32 16.15 12.02 4.22
CA VAL A 32 15.08 12.11 3.24
C VAL A 32 13.75 12.44 3.92
N ASP A 33 13.10 13.49 3.43
CA ASP A 33 11.75 13.89 3.80
C ASP A 33 10.79 13.59 2.65
N ILE A 34 9.63 12.99 2.95
CA ILE A 34 8.55 12.72 1.99
C ILE A 34 7.23 13.03 2.66
N SER A 35 6.35 13.71 1.94
CA SER A 35 4.97 13.94 2.34
C SER A 35 4.05 13.56 1.19
N VAL A 36 2.99 12.84 1.49
CA VAL A 36 1.92 12.46 0.56
C VAL A 36 0.59 12.80 1.22
N ASN A 37 -0.17 13.70 0.61
CA ASN A 37 -1.49 14.07 1.08
C ASN A 37 -2.57 13.19 0.43
N ARG A 38 -3.78 13.25 0.96
CA ARG A 38 -4.91 12.55 0.36
C ARG A 38 -5.12 13.01 -1.08
N ASN A 39 -5.40 12.07 -1.97
CA ASN A 39 -5.58 12.29 -3.41
C ASN A 39 -4.35 12.88 -4.13
N GLU A 40 -3.17 12.78 -3.52
CA GLU A 40 -1.91 13.21 -4.11
C GLU A 40 -1.12 12.01 -4.64
N VAL A 41 -0.45 12.20 -5.77
CA VAL A 41 0.52 11.26 -6.34
C VAL A 41 1.90 11.87 -6.26
N VAL A 42 2.80 11.24 -5.51
CA VAL A 42 4.18 11.68 -5.33
C VAL A 42 5.13 10.71 -6.01
N GLY A 43 5.96 11.22 -6.94
CA GLY A 43 7.01 10.45 -7.62
C GLY A 43 8.36 10.57 -6.92
N LEU A 44 8.99 9.44 -6.58
CA LEU A 44 10.35 9.41 -6.06
C LEU A 44 11.33 9.09 -7.21
N LEU A 45 12.02 10.12 -7.70
CA LEU A 45 12.94 10.03 -8.84
C LEU A 45 14.39 10.01 -8.38
N GLY A 46 15.27 9.43 -9.22
CA GLY A 46 16.70 9.40 -8.98
C GLY A 46 17.38 8.23 -9.70
N PRO A 47 18.71 8.22 -9.79
CA PRO A 47 19.48 7.16 -10.43
C PRO A 47 19.38 5.82 -9.68
N ASN A 48 19.88 4.75 -10.31
CA ASN A 48 19.99 3.46 -9.63
C ASN A 48 20.95 3.56 -8.46
N GLY A 49 20.60 2.93 -7.33
CA GLY A 49 21.38 3.04 -6.10
C GLY A 49 21.13 4.29 -5.25
N ALA A 50 20.28 5.23 -5.66
CA ALA A 50 19.95 6.44 -4.90
C ALA A 50 19.12 6.19 -3.62
N GLY A 51 18.83 4.94 -3.25
CA GLY A 51 18.09 4.62 -2.05
C GLY A 51 16.57 4.65 -2.18
N LYS A 52 16.01 4.83 -3.39
CA LYS A 52 14.56 4.90 -3.63
C LYS A 52 13.81 3.70 -3.04
N THR A 53 14.17 2.49 -3.44
CA THR A 53 13.56 1.25 -2.94
C THR A 53 13.72 1.10 -1.42
N THR A 54 14.89 1.48 -0.89
CA THR A 54 15.15 1.47 0.57
C THR A 54 14.22 2.42 1.30
N THR A 55 13.99 3.61 0.75
CA THR A 55 13.06 4.60 1.30
C THR A 55 11.62 4.06 1.28
N PHE A 56 11.17 3.47 0.17
CA PHE A 56 9.87 2.80 0.10
C PHE A 56 9.73 1.68 1.13
N TYR A 57 10.75 0.85 1.30
CA TYR A 57 10.74 -0.23 2.29
C TYR A 57 10.69 0.28 3.74
N MET A 58 11.28 1.42 4.02
CA MET A 58 11.12 2.07 5.33
C MET A 58 9.69 2.58 5.52
N ILE A 59 9.10 3.22 4.51
CA ILE A 59 7.73 3.75 4.57
C ILE A 59 6.70 2.63 4.70
N THR A 60 6.86 1.53 4.00
CA THR A 60 5.94 0.37 4.07
C THR A 60 6.15 -0.51 5.31
N GLY A 61 7.25 -0.33 6.04
CA GLY A 61 7.55 -1.10 7.25
C GLY A 61 8.24 -2.44 7.02
N MET A 62 8.76 -2.68 5.82
CA MET A 62 9.59 -3.86 5.52
C MET A 62 10.95 -3.78 6.19
N ILE A 63 11.52 -2.57 6.28
CA ILE A 63 12.77 -2.32 7.00
C ILE A 63 12.60 -1.15 7.97
N LYS A 64 13.36 -1.17 9.08
CA LYS A 64 13.36 -0.07 10.03
C LYS A 64 14.37 1.00 9.60
N PRO A 65 14.02 2.30 9.69
CA PRO A 65 15.01 3.38 9.52
C PRO A 65 16.06 3.32 10.63
N THR A 66 17.27 3.83 10.34
CA THR A 66 18.31 4.04 11.35
C THR A 66 18.03 5.29 12.17
N LYS A 67 17.51 6.34 11.52
CA LYS A 67 17.02 7.59 12.13
C LYS A 67 15.83 8.10 11.33
N GLY A 68 15.09 9.04 11.93
CA GLY A 68 13.93 9.67 11.35
C GLY A 68 12.64 8.96 11.74
N ASP A 69 11.53 9.57 11.40
CA ASP A 69 10.21 9.17 11.82
C ASP A 69 9.22 9.10 10.65
N ILE A 70 8.24 8.21 10.80
CA ILE A 70 7.17 8.01 9.83
C ILE A 70 5.84 8.16 10.55
N PHE A 71 4.96 8.96 9.97
CA PHE A 71 3.63 9.24 10.50
C PHE A 71 2.58 8.91 9.45
N LEU A 72 1.46 8.37 9.91
CA LEU A 72 0.23 8.26 9.15
C LEU A 72 -0.79 9.10 9.89
N ASP A 73 -1.26 10.13 9.25
CA ASP A 73 -1.95 11.24 9.90
C ASP A 73 -1.08 11.79 11.05
N ASP A 74 -1.63 11.93 12.25
CA ASP A 74 -0.90 12.38 13.43
C ASP A 74 -0.26 11.23 14.22
N LYS A 75 -0.38 9.98 13.74
CA LYS A 75 0.09 8.79 14.46
C LYS A 75 1.47 8.35 13.97
N LYS A 76 2.41 8.30 14.89
CA LYS A 76 3.74 7.76 14.60
C LYS A 76 3.65 6.24 14.35
N ILE A 77 4.14 5.81 13.18
CA ILE A 77 4.14 4.41 12.74
C ILE A 77 5.55 3.88 12.48
N THR A 78 6.59 4.60 12.86
CA THR A 78 8.00 4.28 12.57
C THR A 78 8.36 2.84 12.94
N LEU A 79 7.91 2.37 14.09
CA LEU A 79 8.22 1.02 14.60
C LEU A 79 7.18 -0.03 14.23
N ASP A 80 6.09 0.36 13.60
CA ASP A 80 5.06 -0.58 13.18
C ASP A 80 5.58 -1.46 12.04
N PRO A 81 5.49 -2.78 12.14
CA PRO A 81 5.78 -3.67 11.04
C PRO A 81 4.74 -3.55 9.93
N MET A 82 5.07 -4.02 8.74
CA MET A 82 4.24 -3.90 7.53
C MET A 82 2.77 -4.30 7.75
N TYR A 83 2.50 -5.42 8.43
CA TYR A 83 1.11 -5.88 8.66
C TYR A 83 0.28 -4.91 9.52
N LYS A 84 0.90 -4.22 10.48
CA LYS A 84 0.21 -3.19 11.28
C LYS A 84 -0.08 -1.93 10.45
N ARG A 85 0.85 -1.55 9.56
CA ARG A 85 0.65 -0.42 8.64
C ARG A 85 -0.43 -0.74 7.61
N ALA A 86 -0.46 -1.96 7.08
CA ALA A 86 -1.51 -2.42 6.17
C ALA A 86 -2.91 -2.30 6.81
N ARG A 87 -3.07 -2.72 8.06
CA ARG A 87 -4.33 -2.56 8.82
C ARG A 87 -4.72 -1.10 9.09
N LYS A 88 -3.78 -0.16 8.95
CA LYS A 88 -4.01 1.28 9.08
C LYS A 88 -4.24 1.96 7.73
N GLY A 89 -4.26 1.19 6.62
CA GLY A 89 -4.51 1.71 5.29
C GLY A 89 -3.26 2.01 4.45
N VAL A 90 -2.08 1.54 4.85
CA VAL A 90 -0.87 1.67 3.99
C VAL A 90 -0.78 0.46 3.07
N GLY A 91 -1.23 0.62 1.82
CA GLY A 91 -1.09 -0.40 0.80
C GLY A 91 0.34 -0.49 0.25
N TYR A 92 0.71 -1.65 -0.26
CA TYR A 92 1.97 -1.88 -0.98
C TYR A 92 1.76 -2.76 -2.19
N LEU A 93 2.13 -2.25 -3.36
CA LEU A 93 2.17 -3.02 -4.59
C LEU A 93 3.63 -3.31 -4.95
N ALA A 94 4.03 -4.58 -4.91
CA ALA A 94 5.38 -5.00 -5.20
C ALA A 94 5.76 -4.75 -6.67
N GLN A 95 7.04 -4.56 -6.93
CA GLN A 95 7.60 -4.51 -8.28
C GLN A 95 7.63 -5.91 -8.90
N GLU A 96 8.02 -6.91 -8.13
CA GLU A 96 8.00 -8.32 -8.52
C GLU A 96 6.57 -8.87 -8.53
N PRO A 97 6.27 -9.85 -9.41
CA PRO A 97 4.98 -10.52 -9.41
C PRO A 97 4.65 -11.13 -8.05
N SER A 98 3.48 -10.80 -7.51
CA SER A 98 3.05 -11.22 -6.17
C SER A 98 1.79 -12.07 -6.17
N ILE A 99 1.24 -12.40 -7.35
CA ILE A 99 0.01 -13.19 -7.47
C ILE A 99 0.21 -14.61 -6.95
N PHE A 100 -0.79 -15.16 -6.29
CA PHE A 100 -0.83 -16.58 -5.92
C PHE A 100 -1.18 -17.42 -7.15
N SER A 101 -0.17 -17.95 -7.82
CA SER A 101 -0.29 -18.62 -9.13
C SER A 101 -1.22 -19.84 -9.13
N LYS A 102 -1.35 -20.54 -8.00
CA LYS A 102 -2.21 -21.73 -7.85
C LYS A 102 -3.67 -21.38 -7.53
N LEU A 103 -3.95 -20.18 -7.07
CA LEU A 103 -5.30 -19.69 -6.77
C LEU A 103 -5.93 -19.08 -8.03
N THR A 104 -7.27 -19.09 -8.10
CA THR A 104 -8.03 -18.35 -9.11
C THR A 104 -7.89 -16.85 -8.87
N VAL A 105 -8.27 -16.03 -9.86
CA VAL A 105 -8.36 -14.57 -9.72
C VAL A 105 -9.26 -14.21 -8.55
N GLU A 106 -10.45 -14.81 -8.50
CA GLU A 106 -11.40 -14.64 -7.40
C GLU A 106 -10.75 -14.93 -6.03
N ASN A 107 -10.12 -16.09 -5.89
CA ASN A 107 -9.53 -16.50 -4.62
C ASN A 107 -8.31 -15.66 -4.23
N ASN A 108 -7.61 -15.05 -5.21
CA ASN A 108 -6.56 -14.08 -4.92
C ASN A 108 -7.09 -12.81 -4.23
N LEU A 109 -8.29 -12.34 -4.57
CA LEU A 109 -8.94 -11.20 -3.94
C LEU A 109 -9.65 -11.61 -2.64
N LYS A 110 -10.42 -12.71 -2.65
CA LYS A 110 -11.16 -13.22 -1.49
C LYS A 110 -10.25 -13.42 -0.27
N LEU A 111 -9.06 -13.96 -0.47
CA LEU A 111 -8.06 -14.16 0.61
C LEU A 111 -7.78 -12.86 1.40
N VAL A 112 -7.81 -11.71 0.73
CA VAL A 112 -7.57 -10.41 1.36
C VAL A 112 -8.89 -9.85 1.93
N LEU A 113 -10.00 -10.00 1.21
CA LEU A 113 -11.32 -9.53 1.65
C LEU A 113 -11.78 -10.23 2.94
N GLU A 114 -11.48 -11.51 3.13
CA GLU A 114 -11.76 -12.27 4.36
C GLU A 114 -11.08 -11.67 5.61
N MET A 115 -10.03 -10.86 5.43
CA MET A 115 -9.39 -10.12 6.53
C MET A 115 -10.18 -8.87 6.96
N ARG A 116 -11.14 -8.41 6.16
CA ARG A 116 -12.01 -7.25 6.39
C ARG A 116 -13.17 -7.64 7.32
N LYS A 117 -12.89 -7.66 8.62
CA LYS A 117 -13.88 -8.00 9.66
C LYS A 117 -14.97 -6.93 9.84
N ASP A 118 -14.79 -5.77 9.24
CA ASP A 118 -15.71 -4.66 9.17
C ASP A 118 -16.76 -4.81 8.07
N LEU A 119 -16.57 -5.74 7.12
CA LEU A 119 -17.49 -6.03 6.02
C LEU A 119 -18.25 -7.34 6.27
N SER A 120 -19.54 -7.35 5.98
CA SER A 120 -20.34 -8.57 5.86
C SER A 120 -19.89 -9.40 4.64
N ILE A 121 -20.31 -10.66 4.59
CA ILE A 121 -20.01 -11.54 3.44
C ILE A 121 -20.57 -10.95 2.13
N GLN A 122 -21.76 -10.36 2.19
CA GLN A 122 -22.38 -9.74 1.02
C GLN A 122 -21.58 -8.53 0.54
N GLU A 123 -21.15 -7.62 1.45
CA GLU A 123 -20.33 -6.47 1.10
C GLU A 123 -18.96 -6.88 0.56
N GLN A 124 -18.37 -7.99 1.05
CA GLN A 124 -17.14 -8.55 0.50
C GLN A 124 -17.33 -9.04 -0.95
N GLU A 125 -18.44 -9.72 -1.25
CA GLU A 125 -18.74 -10.16 -2.62
C GLU A 125 -19.03 -8.98 -3.55
N GLU A 126 -19.82 -7.99 -3.12
CA GLU A 126 -20.06 -6.76 -3.89
C GLU A 126 -18.76 -6.02 -4.20
N LYS A 127 -17.86 -5.92 -3.23
CA LYS A 127 -16.54 -5.31 -3.43
C LYS A 127 -15.66 -6.13 -4.36
N LEU A 128 -15.69 -7.46 -4.26
CA LEU A 128 -15.00 -8.35 -5.17
C LEU A 128 -15.44 -8.11 -6.62
N ASP A 129 -16.75 -8.12 -6.84
CA ASP A 129 -17.34 -7.93 -8.17
C ASP A 129 -16.97 -6.55 -8.74
N GLY A 130 -17.11 -5.51 -7.95
CA GLY A 130 -16.70 -4.14 -8.33
C GLY A 130 -15.23 -4.05 -8.73
N LEU A 131 -14.33 -4.64 -7.93
CA LEU A 131 -12.89 -4.63 -8.25
C LEU A 131 -12.56 -5.45 -9.52
N LEU A 132 -13.25 -6.58 -9.76
CA LEU A 132 -13.04 -7.35 -10.98
C LEU A 132 -13.49 -6.56 -12.22
N ASP A 133 -14.59 -5.82 -12.12
CA ASP A 133 -15.11 -4.99 -13.22
C ASP A 133 -14.22 -3.76 -13.46
N ASP A 134 -13.86 -3.01 -12.41
CA ASP A 134 -13.00 -1.82 -12.49
C ASP A 134 -11.67 -2.11 -13.18
N PHE A 135 -11.11 -3.30 -12.95
CA PHE A 135 -9.85 -3.73 -13.57
C PHE A 135 -10.02 -4.57 -14.83
N SER A 136 -11.27 -4.74 -15.33
CA SER A 136 -11.58 -5.49 -16.54
C SER A 136 -11.00 -6.91 -16.52
N VAL A 137 -11.19 -7.63 -15.42
CA VAL A 137 -10.73 -9.00 -15.21
C VAL A 137 -11.86 -9.96 -14.80
N SER A 138 -13.12 -9.54 -14.89
CA SER A 138 -14.30 -10.34 -14.54
C SER A 138 -14.40 -11.62 -15.35
N SER A 139 -14.05 -11.60 -16.65
CA SER A 139 -14.02 -12.78 -17.50
C SER A 139 -12.93 -13.80 -17.09
N LEU A 140 -11.97 -13.39 -16.29
CA LEU A 140 -10.86 -14.21 -15.80
C LEU A 140 -11.09 -14.74 -14.39
N ARG A 141 -12.27 -14.49 -13.80
CA ARG A 141 -12.60 -14.82 -12.40
C ARG A 141 -12.18 -16.23 -11.98
N GLY A 142 -12.49 -17.23 -12.79
CA GLY A 142 -12.15 -18.64 -12.55
C GLY A 142 -10.75 -19.05 -13.01
N SER A 143 -10.01 -18.19 -13.71
CA SER A 143 -8.68 -18.50 -14.23
C SER A 143 -7.64 -18.51 -13.10
N LYS A 144 -6.71 -19.48 -13.13
CA LYS A 144 -5.59 -19.52 -12.17
C LYS A 144 -4.61 -18.38 -12.45
N GLY A 145 -4.08 -17.77 -11.40
CA GLY A 145 -3.11 -16.67 -11.49
C GLY A 145 -1.86 -17.00 -12.32
N GLY A 146 -1.45 -18.27 -12.36
CA GLY A 146 -0.32 -18.72 -13.17
C GLY A 146 -0.57 -18.69 -14.67
N ASN A 147 -1.83 -18.70 -15.12
CA ASN A 147 -2.22 -18.73 -16.53
C ASN A 147 -2.44 -17.32 -17.12
N LEU A 148 -2.34 -16.28 -16.31
CA LEU A 148 -2.56 -14.91 -16.73
C LEU A 148 -1.36 -14.35 -17.48
N SER A 149 -1.62 -13.56 -18.51
CA SER A 149 -0.61 -12.71 -19.15
C SER A 149 -0.03 -11.70 -18.14
N GLY A 150 1.10 -11.10 -18.46
CA GLY A 150 1.74 -10.11 -17.57
C GLY A 150 0.83 -8.92 -17.23
N GLY A 151 0.09 -8.42 -18.23
CA GLY A 151 -0.85 -7.31 -18.05
C GLY A 151 -2.08 -7.67 -17.20
N GLU A 152 -2.68 -8.83 -17.44
CA GLU A 152 -3.79 -9.35 -16.64
C GLU A 152 -3.36 -9.58 -15.20
N ARG A 153 -2.21 -10.22 -15.01
CA ARG A 153 -1.62 -10.44 -13.68
C ARG A 153 -1.46 -9.13 -12.93
N ARG A 154 -0.91 -8.10 -13.58
CA ARG A 154 -0.71 -6.80 -12.94
C ARG A 154 -2.03 -6.14 -12.54
N ARG A 155 -3.08 -6.23 -13.36
CA ARG A 155 -4.41 -5.74 -13.01
C ARG A 155 -5.00 -6.45 -11.79
N VAL A 156 -4.87 -7.78 -11.71
CA VAL A 156 -5.31 -8.57 -10.55
C VAL A 156 -4.53 -8.21 -9.29
N GLU A 157 -3.22 -7.99 -9.38
CA GLU A 157 -2.39 -7.55 -8.24
C GLU A 157 -2.81 -6.18 -7.71
N ILE A 158 -3.14 -5.25 -8.62
CA ILE A 158 -3.64 -3.92 -8.24
C ILE A 158 -5.01 -4.07 -7.56
N ALA A 159 -5.96 -4.78 -8.19
CA ALA A 159 -7.28 -5.05 -7.61
C ALA A 159 -7.16 -5.65 -6.20
N ARG A 160 -6.29 -6.65 -6.03
CA ARG A 160 -6.02 -7.25 -4.73
C ARG A 160 -5.47 -6.25 -3.70
N SER A 161 -4.59 -5.33 -4.12
CA SER A 161 -4.05 -4.33 -3.21
C SER A 161 -5.10 -3.33 -2.74
N LEU A 162 -6.17 -3.12 -3.51
CA LEU A 162 -7.27 -2.23 -3.18
C LEU A 162 -8.37 -2.88 -2.33
N CYS A 163 -8.33 -4.19 -2.10
CA CYS A 163 -9.30 -4.87 -1.22
C CYS A 163 -9.35 -4.29 0.20
N MET A 164 -8.24 -3.73 0.68
CA MET A 164 -8.10 -3.16 2.03
C MET A 164 -8.44 -1.66 2.12
N ASP A 165 -8.86 -1.01 1.03
CA ASP A 165 -9.10 0.46 0.96
C ASP A 165 -7.92 1.27 1.51
N PRO A 166 -6.74 1.15 0.91
CA PRO A 166 -5.55 1.80 1.40
C PRO A 166 -5.61 3.33 1.31
#